data_39699a1fd0b47b2ba6c4535e768263ae
#
_entry.id   39699a1fd0b47b2ba6c4535e768263ae
#
_cell.length_a   1.000
_cell.length_b   1.000
_cell.length_c   1.000
_cell.angle_alpha   90.00
_cell.angle_beta   90.00
_cell.angle_gamma   90.00
#
_symmetry.space_group_name_H-M   'P 1'
#
loop_
_entity.id
_entity.type
_entity.pdbx_description
1 polymer ?
#
loop_
_entity_poly.entity_id
_entity_poly.type
_entity_poly.pdbx_seq_one_letter_code
_entity_poly.pdbx_strand_id
1 'polypeptide(L)'
;MTISKTHVERIKVGIVANEFFGREVGGFGGFGWAARQVARLFNGNPEHGFEAVFLNRTLPSSAGRGRVHDTPLITRDGGRLSDIRGVRAERLDLLLMIDYRPGYRFFAGALPRTPIIVWARDPRTPEDVRKIDTLLIPGAPDVRSQGVDKVDCTSLGAIVRASRLLARPVLFATPSPNLADKVPDTYGITPPEVCFLPNPVDLNPDEVSKSERPRVVFLGRLDPIKRPWLFAELAGQFPEVEFLFVGHGHFEGEGAWRSVGLHPNVRMLGHVDGAEKLRTLSSAWALVNTSIHESLAVSFLEALACETPIVSCQNPGEVVARFGIYVGRWDGDGLASLPRFREALGRLLRDAEMRARLGREGRAWVAETHGPARFLDAFRSLCVRAGLKPLPPAAAAGEQGRRP
;
A
#
# COMPACT_ATOMS: atom_id res chain seq x y z
N MET A 1 4.95 -35.99 -31.48
CA MET A 1 4.34 -35.98 -30.14
C MET A 1 3.89 -34.56 -29.84
N THR A 2 2.62 -34.25 -30.07
CA THR A 2 2.04 -32.93 -29.85
C THR A 2 1.71 -32.80 -28.37
N ILE A 3 2.49 -32.03 -27.62
CA ILE A 3 2.17 -31.69 -26.24
C ILE A 3 0.89 -30.84 -26.25
N SER A 4 -0.23 -31.48 -25.90
CA SER A 4 -1.48 -30.79 -25.63
C SER A 4 -1.21 -29.79 -24.48
N LYS A 5 -1.20 -28.47 -24.78
CA LYS A 5 -1.26 -27.46 -23.78
C LYS A 5 -2.63 -27.56 -23.10
N THR A 6 -2.68 -28.26 -21.97
CA THR A 6 -3.81 -28.19 -21.06
C THR A 6 -4.02 -26.71 -20.72
N HIS A 7 -5.12 -26.14 -21.18
CA HIS A 7 -5.57 -24.81 -20.81
C HIS A 7 -5.86 -24.84 -19.31
N VAL A 8 -4.90 -24.39 -18.53
CA VAL A 8 -5.07 -24.21 -17.10
C VAL A 8 -6.04 -23.03 -16.92
N GLU A 9 -7.23 -23.31 -16.44
CA GLU A 9 -8.26 -22.31 -16.24
C GLU A 9 -7.86 -21.41 -15.06
N ARG A 10 -7.47 -20.14 -15.36
CA ARG A 10 -7.05 -19.15 -14.36
C ARG A 10 -8.24 -18.34 -13.89
N ILE A 11 -8.29 -18.00 -12.62
CA ILE A 11 -9.25 -17.05 -12.08
C ILE A 11 -8.93 -15.65 -12.57
N LYS A 12 -9.84 -15.03 -13.32
CA LYS A 12 -9.68 -13.67 -13.85
C LYS A 12 -10.23 -12.64 -12.86
N VAL A 13 -9.32 -11.82 -12.31
CA VAL A 13 -9.59 -10.85 -11.25
C VAL A 13 -9.66 -9.44 -11.79
N GLY A 14 -10.80 -8.78 -11.59
CA GLY A 14 -10.94 -7.34 -11.82
C GLY A 14 -10.46 -6.55 -10.61
N ILE A 15 -9.32 -5.87 -10.73
CA ILE A 15 -8.81 -4.99 -9.67
C ILE A 15 -9.44 -3.62 -9.84
N VAL A 16 -10.25 -3.20 -8.85
CA VAL A 16 -10.94 -1.90 -8.84
C VAL A 16 -10.19 -0.97 -7.89
N ALA A 17 -9.59 0.07 -8.44
CA ALA A 17 -8.88 1.09 -7.68
C ALA A 17 -9.01 2.48 -8.36
N ASN A 18 -8.77 3.55 -7.61
CA ASN A 18 -8.77 4.92 -8.15
C ASN A 18 -7.40 5.33 -8.70
N GLU A 19 -6.36 4.56 -8.45
CA GLU A 19 -5.00 4.78 -8.93
C GLU A 19 -4.30 3.45 -9.21
N PHE A 20 -3.34 3.44 -10.15
CA PHE A 20 -2.57 2.24 -10.55
C PHE A 20 -1.06 2.48 -10.57
N PHE A 21 -0.55 3.40 -9.74
CA PHE A 21 0.86 3.72 -9.59
C PHE A 21 1.52 4.26 -10.86
N GLY A 22 1.07 5.44 -11.31
CA GLY A 22 1.60 6.17 -12.45
C GLY A 22 0.93 7.54 -12.58
N ARG A 23 1.63 8.53 -13.17
CA ARG A 23 1.10 9.90 -13.32
C ARG A 23 -0.22 9.94 -14.08
N GLU A 24 -0.30 9.18 -15.16
CA GLU A 24 -1.47 9.15 -16.06
C GLU A 24 -2.63 8.30 -15.50
N VAL A 25 -2.37 7.52 -14.47
CA VAL A 25 -3.31 6.54 -13.90
C VAL A 25 -3.60 6.77 -12.42
N GLY A 26 -3.67 8.02 -12.00
CA GLY A 26 -4.14 8.43 -10.68
C GLY A 26 -3.06 8.72 -9.64
N GLY A 27 -1.76 8.63 -10.02
CA GLY A 27 -0.64 8.99 -9.14
C GLY A 27 0.10 7.82 -8.51
N PHE A 28 0.97 8.11 -7.54
CA PHE A 28 1.90 7.17 -6.91
C PHE A 28 1.53 6.90 -5.44
N GLY A 29 0.26 6.61 -5.17
CA GLY A 29 -0.21 6.30 -3.82
C GLY A 29 -0.07 4.83 -3.43
N GLY A 30 -0.31 4.55 -2.15
CA GLY A 30 -0.24 3.19 -1.62
C GLY A 30 -1.29 2.23 -2.18
N PHE A 31 -2.43 2.74 -2.65
CA PHE A 31 -3.47 1.91 -3.28
C PHE A 31 -3.05 1.48 -4.68
N GLY A 32 -2.50 2.41 -5.47
CA GLY A 32 -1.94 2.12 -6.78
C GLY A 32 -0.74 1.18 -6.72
N TRP A 33 0.12 1.35 -5.72
CA TRP A 33 1.21 0.42 -5.44
C TRP A 33 0.68 -1.00 -5.23
N ALA A 34 -0.34 -1.18 -4.37
CA ALA A 34 -0.92 -2.49 -4.11
C ALA A 34 -1.56 -3.11 -5.35
N ALA A 35 -2.32 -2.30 -6.12
CA ALA A 35 -2.93 -2.76 -7.37
C ALA A 35 -1.86 -3.28 -8.34
N ARG A 36 -0.74 -2.53 -8.50
CA ARG A 36 0.40 -2.93 -9.34
C ARG A 36 1.05 -4.21 -8.85
N GLN A 37 1.31 -4.35 -7.55
CA GLN A 37 1.95 -5.54 -6.99
C GLN A 37 1.09 -6.80 -7.17
N VAL A 38 -0.22 -6.69 -6.90
CA VAL A 38 -1.15 -7.80 -7.12
C VAL A 38 -1.19 -8.19 -8.61
N ALA A 39 -1.32 -7.20 -9.51
CA ALA A 39 -1.35 -7.46 -10.95
C ALA A 39 -0.05 -8.11 -11.43
N ARG A 40 1.10 -7.67 -10.94
CA ARG A 40 2.40 -8.27 -11.27
C ARG A 40 2.51 -9.71 -10.80
N LEU A 41 2.04 -10.03 -9.59
CA LEU A 41 2.01 -11.41 -9.09
C LEU A 41 1.10 -12.31 -9.92
N PHE A 42 -0.05 -11.79 -10.36
CA PHE A 42 -1.04 -12.57 -11.10
C PHE A 42 -0.64 -12.76 -12.57
N ASN A 43 -0.19 -11.70 -13.23
CA ASN A 43 0.14 -11.73 -14.65
C ASN A 43 1.58 -12.17 -14.93
N GLY A 44 2.50 -12.01 -13.96
CA GLY A 44 3.91 -12.32 -14.10
C GLY A 44 4.22 -13.84 -14.06
N ASN A 45 3.36 -14.62 -13.41
CA ASN A 45 3.51 -16.10 -13.39
C ASN A 45 2.15 -16.80 -13.52
N PRO A 46 1.85 -17.38 -14.70
CA PRO A 46 0.61 -18.11 -14.94
C PRO A 46 0.35 -19.28 -13.98
N GLU A 47 1.40 -19.87 -13.41
CA GLU A 47 1.29 -20.99 -12.45
C GLU A 47 0.67 -20.57 -11.12
N HIS A 48 0.61 -19.26 -10.84
CA HIS A 48 -0.13 -18.75 -9.68
C HIS A 48 -1.64 -19.01 -9.80
N GLY A 49 -2.15 -19.27 -11.03
CA GLY A 49 -3.56 -19.57 -11.26
C GLY A 49 -4.46 -18.36 -11.34
N PHE A 50 -3.91 -17.16 -11.53
CA PHE A 50 -4.63 -15.90 -11.58
C PHE A 50 -4.27 -15.07 -12.82
N GLU A 51 -5.21 -14.20 -13.22
CA GLU A 51 -5.02 -13.16 -14.22
C GLU A 51 -5.67 -11.86 -13.73
N ALA A 52 -5.00 -10.73 -13.88
CA ALA A 52 -5.49 -9.42 -13.44
C ALA A 52 -5.89 -8.51 -14.61
N VAL A 53 -6.98 -7.78 -14.42
CA VAL A 53 -7.42 -6.68 -15.26
C VAL A 53 -7.69 -5.48 -14.36
N PHE A 54 -7.17 -4.30 -14.71
CA PHE A 54 -7.47 -3.05 -14.00
C PHE A 54 -8.81 -2.47 -14.44
N LEU A 55 -9.61 -2.00 -13.47
CA LEU A 55 -10.92 -1.40 -13.69
C LEU A 55 -10.97 -0.01 -13.06
N ASN A 56 -11.16 1.04 -13.88
CA ASN A 56 -11.33 2.41 -13.39
C ASN A 56 -12.24 3.21 -14.34
N ARG A 57 -13.17 4.00 -13.76
CA ARG A 57 -14.08 4.88 -14.51
C ARG A 57 -13.77 6.37 -14.38
N THR A 58 -12.85 6.74 -13.49
CA THR A 58 -12.53 8.14 -13.22
C THR A 58 -11.39 8.66 -14.10
N LEU A 59 -10.61 7.76 -14.70
CA LEU A 59 -9.57 8.13 -15.65
C LEU A 59 -10.20 8.63 -16.96
N PRO A 60 -9.61 9.65 -17.60
CA PRO A 60 -10.12 10.16 -18.87
C PRO A 60 -10.08 9.08 -19.97
N SER A 61 -11.01 9.16 -20.91
CA SER A 61 -11.16 8.21 -22.02
C SER A 61 -9.94 8.14 -22.95
N SER A 62 -9.06 9.15 -22.92
CA SER A 62 -7.78 9.12 -23.62
C SER A 62 -6.85 8.00 -23.10
N ALA A 63 -7.09 7.48 -21.90
CA ALA A 63 -6.42 6.28 -21.38
C ALA A 63 -6.98 4.97 -21.98
N GLY A 64 -8.08 5.00 -22.71
CA GLY A 64 -8.69 3.95 -23.54
C GLY A 64 -8.58 2.51 -23.02
N ARG A 65 -8.87 1.53 -23.88
CA ARG A 65 -8.47 0.13 -23.69
C ARG A 65 -6.97 0.00 -23.88
N GLY A 66 -6.23 0.33 -22.81
CA GLY A 66 -4.78 0.31 -22.80
C GLY A 66 -4.23 -0.79 -21.90
N ARG A 67 -2.94 -0.77 -21.76
CA ARG A 67 -2.20 -1.56 -20.75
C ARG A 67 -1.45 -0.61 -19.82
N VAL A 68 -1.45 -0.92 -18.55
CA VAL A 68 -0.66 -0.22 -17.52
C VAL A 68 0.13 -1.28 -16.76
N HIS A 69 1.44 -1.13 -16.66
CA HIS A 69 2.31 -2.13 -16.05
C HIS A 69 2.03 -3.55 -16.57
N ASP A 70 1.95 -3.70 -17.90
CA ASP A 70 1.65 -4.96 -18.60
C ASP A 70 0.28 -5.59 -18.26
N THR A 71 -0.57 -4.86 -17.57
CA THR A 71 -1.92 -5.30 -17.18
C THR A 71 -2.98 -4.58 -18.01
N PRO A 72 -3.98 -5.29 -18.59
CA PRO A 72 -5.08 -4.65 -19.30
C PRO A 72 -5.81 -3.65 -18.40
N LEU A 73 -6.13 -2.47 -18.92
CA LEU A 73 -6.90 -1.43 -18.26
C LEU A 73 -8.21 -1.20 -18.99
N ILE A 74 -9.32 -1.30 -18.26
CA ILE A 74 -10.66 -0.97 -18.73
C ILE A 74 -11.09 0.35 -18.08
N THR A 75 -11.27 1.36 -18.89
CA THR A 75 -11.74 2.69 -18.49
C THR A 75 -13.14 2.96 -19.03
N ARG A 76 -13.61 4.17 -18.86
CA ARG A 76 -14.85 4.66 -19.42
C ARG A 76 -14.67 4.93 -20.91
N ASP A 77 -15.53 4.36 -21.78
CA ASP A 77 -15.39 4.38 -23.26
C ASP A 77 -16.57 5.11 -23.96
N GLY A 78 -17.31 5.96 -23.27
CA GLY A 78 -18.35 6.75 -23.91
C GLY A 78 -19.70 6.73 -23.21
N GLY A 79 -20.47 5.68 -23.26
CA GLY A 79 -21.80 5.60 -22.66
C GLY A 79 -21.92 4.52 -21.59
N ARG A 80 -22.85 4.73 -20.65
CA ARG A 80 -23.09 3.77 -19.56
C ARG A 80 -23.34 2.33 -20.03
N LEU A 81 -24.06 2.15 -21.14
CA LEU A 81 -24.32 0.82 -21.69
C LEU A 81 -23.10 0.20 -22.36
N SER A 82 -22.30 1.00 -23.08
CA SER A 82 -21.02 0.56 -23.67
C SER A 82 -20.06 0.11 -22.58
N ASP A 83 -19.91 0.90 -21.52
CA ASP A 83 -19.05 0.56 -20.38
C ASP A 83 -19.48 -0.77 -19.73
N ILE A 84 -20.81 -0.99 -19.53
CA ILE A 84 -21.33 -2.25 -18.97
C ILE A 84 -21.00 -3.44 -19.89
N ARG A 85 -21.20 -3.28 -21.21
CA ARG A 85 -20.86 -4.34 -22.17
C ARG A 85 -19.36 -4.64 -22.17
N GLY A 86 -18.52 -3.62 -22.12
CA GLY A 86 -17.06 -3.75 -22.06
C GLY A 86 -16.62 -4.54 -20.83
N VAL A 87 -17.12 -4.18 -19.64
CA VAL A 87 -16.79 -4.87 -18.39
C VAL A 87 -17.28 -6.32 -18.40
N ARG A 88 -18.50 -6.60 -18.91
CA ARG A 88 -19.06 -7.97 -19.01
C ARG A 88 -18.29 -8.84 -20.00
N ALA A 89 -17.78 -8.26 -21.07
CA ALA A 89 -16.99 -8.98 -22.09
C ALA A 89 -15.67 -9.55 -21.50
N GLU A 90 -15.17 -8.97 -20.41
CA GLU A 90 -13.97 -9.46 -19.74
C GLU A 90 -14.19 -10.79 -19.00
N ARG A 91 -15.45 -11.20 -18.73
CA ARG A 91 -15.76 -12.45 -18.03
C ARG A 91 -15.00 -12.63 -16.72
N LEU A 92 -15.05 -11.60 -15.88
CA LEU A 92 -14.33 -11.58 -14.59
C LEU A 92 -14.98 -12.54 -13.59
N ASP A 93 -14.16 -13.37 -12.95
CA ASP A 93 -14.57 -14.33 -11.92
C ASP A 93 -14.68 -13.69 -10.54
N LEU A 94 -13.89 -12.60 -10.28
CA LEU A 94 -13.79 -11.94 -9.00
C LEU A 94 -13.55 -10.44 -9.18
N LEU A 95 -14.13 -9.63 -8.29
CA LEU A 95 -13.79 -8.22 -8.11
C LEU A 95 -12.97 -8.04 -6.82
N LEU A 96 -11.74 -7.54 -6.94
CA LEU A 96 -10.93 -7.07 -5.83
C LEU A 96 -11.01 -5.54 -5.75
N MET A 97 -11.76 -5.01 -4.78
CA MET A 97 -11.93 -3.58 -4.56
C MET A 97 -10.93 -3.08 -3.52
N ILE A 98 -9.99 -2.24 -3.93
CA ILE A 98 -8.98 -1.66 -3.03
C ILE A 98 -9.55 -0.38 -2.43
N ASP A 99 -9.79 -0.38 -1.11
CA ASP A 99 -10.38 0.74 -0.36
C ASP A 99 -11.60 1.34 -1.07
N TYR A 100 -12.75 0.77 -0.81
CA TYR A 100 -14.00 1.08 -1.50
C TYR A 100 -14.24 2.59 -1.64
N ARG A 101 -14.65 3.00 -2.85
CA ARG A 101 -15.08 4.35 -3.22
C ARG A 101 -16.45 4.30 -3.90
N PRO A 102 -17.29 5.36 -3.80
CA PRO A 102 -18.65 5.35 -4.37
C PRO A 102 -18.71 4.99 -5.86
N GLY A 103 -17.69 5.38 -6.64
CA GLY A 103 -17.59 5.04 -8.07
C GLY A 103 -17.52 3.54 -8.36
N TYR A 104 -17.06 2.72 -7.41
CA TYR A 104 -16.91 1.27 -7.57
C TYR A 104 -18.24 0.53 -7.64
N ARG A 105 -19.34 1.14 -7.16
CA ARG A 105 -20.72 0.62 -7.30
C ARG A 105 -21.10 0.29 -8.74
N PHE A 106 -20.49 0.99 -9.71
CA PHE A 106 -20.73 0.71 -11.13
C PHE A 106 -20.31 -0.71 -11.50
N PHE A 107 -19.12 -1.15 -11.11
CA PHE A 107 -18.61 -2.50 -11.41
C PHE A 107 -19.41 -3.57 -10.69
N ALA A 108 -19.76 -3.33 -9.42
CA ALA A 108 -20.65 -4.22 -8.67
C ALA A 108 -22.03 -4.40 -9.33
N GLY A 109 -22.57 -3.33 -9.91
CA GLY A 109 -23.83 -3.35 -10.65
C GLY A 109 -23.74 -3.95 -12.06
N ALA A 110 -22.61 -3.71 -12.77
CA ALA A 110 -22.35 -4.29 -14.09
C ALA A 110 -22.18 -5.83 -14.01
N LEU A 111 -21.67 -6.34 -12.88
CA LEU A 111 -21.35 -7.74 -12.61
C LEU A 111 -22.11 -8.26 -11.38
N PRO A 112 -23.43 -8.43 -11.45
CA PRO A 112 -24.28 -8.65 -10.25
C PRO A 112 -24.07 -10.01 -9.57
N ARG A 113 -23.45 -10.98 -10.25
CA ARG A 113 -23.21 -12.33 -9.72
C ARG A 113 -21.73 -12.58 -9.39
N THR A 114 -20.81 -11.72 -9.83
CA THR A 114 -19.38 -11.85 -9.59
C THR A 114 -19.07 -11.56 -8.12
N PRO A 115 -18.44 -12.46 -7.36
CA PRO A 115 -18.02 -12.25 -5.98
C PRO A 115 -17.17 -10.99 -5.82
N ILE A 116 -17.19 -10.41 -4.62
CA ILE A 116 -16.44 -9.20 -4.29
C ILE A 116 -15.58 -9.45 -3.07
N ILE A 117 -14.32 -9.05 -3.14
CA ILE A 117 -13.45 -8.86 -1.98
C ILE A 117 -13.21 -7.36 -1.83
N VAL A 118 -13.61 -6.78 -0.70
CA VAL A 118 -13.25 -5.42 -0.30
C VAL A 118 -11.98 -5.49 0.54
N TRP A 119 -10.87 -5.07 -0.03
CA TRP A 119 -9.59 -5.02 0.67
C TRP A 119 -9.39 -3.64 1.28
N ALA A 120 -9.82 -3.50 2.55
CA ALA A 120 -9.74 -2.28 3.33
C ALA A 120 -8.30 -2.10 3.84
N ARG A 121 -7.53 -1.26 3.16
CA ARG A 121 -6.10 -1.06 3.46
C ARG A 121 -5.85 0.17 4.32
N ASP A 122 -6.73 1.16 4.24
CA ASP A 122 -6.66 2.38 5.05
C ASP A 122 -8.02 2.70 5.70
N PRO A 123 -8.58 1.76 6.49
CA PRO A 123 -9.80 2.03 7.22
C PRO A 123 -9.52 3.05 8.33
N ARG A 124 -10.41 4.05 8.46
CA ARG A 124 -10.25 5.19 9.37
C ARG A 124 -11.46 5.32 10.28
N THR A 125 -11.20 5.36 11.58
CA THR A 125 -12.23 5.68 12.57
C THR A 125 -12.55 7.18 12.56
N PRO A 126 -13.69 7.61 13.14
CA PRO A 126 -13.95 9.02 13.35
C PRO A 126 -12.87 9.75 14.17
N GLU A 127 -12.15 9.00 15.04
CA GLU A 127 -11.00 9.53 15.79
C GLU A 127 -9.80 9.79 14.87
N ASP A 128 -9.48 8.84 13.98
CA ASP A 128 -8.41 9.02 12.98
C ASP A 128 -8.69 10.26 12.10
N VAL A 129 -9.94 10.45 11.68
CA VAL A 129 -10.36 11.62 10.88
C VAL A 129 -10.19 12.90 11.69
N ARG A 130 -10.72 12.97 12.93
CA ARG A 130 -10.53 14.15 13.78
C ARG A 130 -9.08 14.51 13.99
N LYS A 131 -8.21 13.49 14.16
CA LYS A 131 -6.78 13.70 14.30
C LYS A 131 -6.14 14.29 13.04
N ILE A 132 -6.49 13.80 11.87
CA ILE A 132 -6.01 14.34 10.60
C ILE A 132 -6.50 15.78 10.43
N ASP A 133 -7.72 16.11 10.88
CA ASP A 133 -8.29 17.45 10.82
C ASP A 133 -7.56 18.48 11.73
N THR A 134 -6.74 18.02 12.69
CA THR A 134 -5.86 18.92 13.48
C THR A 134 -4.62 19.36 12.72
N LEU A 135 -4.37 18.81 11.54
CA LEU A 135 -3.13 19.03 10.79
C LEU A 135 -2.94 20.51 10.44
N LEU A 136 -1.78 21.03 10.80
CA LEU A 136 -1.32 22.38 10.47
C LEU A 136 -0.08 22.29 9.59
N ILE A 137 0.04 23.17 8.60
CA ILE A 137 1.20 23.27 7.72
C ILE A 137 2.04 24.46 8.16
N PRO A 138 3.29 24.27 8.63
CA PRO A 138 4.16 25.38 8.99
C PRO A 138 4.34 26.36 7.82
N GLY A 139 4.19 27.65 8.10
CA GLY A 139 4.26 28.71 7.08
C GLY A 139 3.01 28.88 6.19
N ALA A 140 2.00 28.02 6.34
CA ALA A 140 0.74 28.13 5.60
C ALA A 140 -0.47 27.77 6.50
N PRO A 141 -0.73 28.53 7.57
CA PRO A 141 -1.78 28.20 8.55
C PRO A 141 -3.20 28.22 7.96
N ASP A 142 -3.42 28.94 6.87
CA ASP A 142 -4.71 29.03 6.20
C ASP A 142 -4.96 27.91 5.18
N VAL A 143 -3.90 27.19 4.80
CA VAL A 143 -4.01 26.01 3.94
C VAL A 143 -4.40 24.83 4.83
N ARG A 144 -5.72 24.63 4.98
CA ARG A 144 -6.19 23.37 5.54
C ARG A 144 -5.75 22.25 4.59
N SER A 145 -5.16 21.19 5.14
CA SER A 145 -5.00 19.95 4.36
C SER A 145 -6.35 19.70 3.71
N GLN A 146 -6.38 19.57 2.38
CA GLN A 146 -7.64 19.23 1.68
C GLN A 146 -8.20 18.05 2.46
N GLY A 147 -9.31 18.31 3.18
CA GLY A 147 -9.80 17.42 4.21
C GLY A 147 -9.87 16.04 3.66
N VAL A 148 -9.48 15.06 4.45
CA VAL A 148 -9.69 13.67 4.05
C VAL A 148 -11.16 13.58 3.68
N ASP A 149 -11.46 13.57 2.38
CA ASP A 149 -12.81 13.46 1.89
C ASP A 149 -13.46 12.32 2.68
N LYS A 150 -14.48 12.67 3.47
CA LYS A 150 -15.30 11.65 4.11
C LYS A 150 -15.91 10.87 2.96
N VAL A 151 -15.29 9.76 2.62
CA VAL A 151 -15.77 8.93 1.52
C VAL A 151 -17.13 8.43 1.93
N ASP A 152 -18.17 8.89 1.22
CA ASP A 152 -19.52 8.37 1.41
C ASP A 152 -19.55 6.90 1.00
N CYS A 153 -19.48 6.02 1.99
CA CYS A 153 -19.51 4.58 1.79
C CYS A 153 -20.94 3.99 1.87
N THR A 154 -21.99 4.80 1.98
CA THR A 154 -23.38 4.33 2.10
C THR A 154 -23.79 3.40 0.96
N SER A 155 -23.26 3.63 -0.25
CA SER A 155 -23.48 2.76 -1.41
C SER A 155 -22.91 1.35 -1.25
N LEU A 156 -21.89 1.13 -0.42
CA LEU A 156 -21.36 -0.21 -0.12
C LEU A 156 -22.38 -1.03 0.67
N GLY A 157 -23.08 -0.42 1.64
CA GLY A 157 -24.15 -1.08 2.37
C GLY A 157 -25.28 -1.54 1.45
N ALA A 158 -25.65 -0.74 0.46
CA ALA A 158 -26.62 -1.13 -0.56
C ALA A 158 -26.13 -2.33 -1.41
N ILE A 159 -24.85 -2.33 -1.80
CA ILE A 159 -24.23 -3.44 -2.53
C ILE A 159 -24.28 -4.72 -1.69
N VAL A 160 -23.90 -4.66 -0.42
CA VAL A 160 -23.91 -5.82 0.48
C VAL A 160 -25.33 -6.40 0.64
N ARG A 161 -26.33 -5.53 0.85
CA ARG A 161 -27.74 -5.97 0.95
C ARG A 161 -28.23 -6.62 -0.36
N ALA A 162 -28.00 -5.98 -1.51
CA ALA A 162 -28.37 -6.53 -2.81
C ALA A 162 -27.63 -7.85 -3.10
N SER A 163 -26.39 -7.97 -2.69
CA SER A 163 -25.58 -9.18 -2.85
C SER A 163 -26.15 -10.36 -2.08
N ARG A 164 -26.66 -10.13 -0.86
CA ARG A 164 -27.33 -11.18 -0.07
C ARG A 164 -28.56 -11.74 -0.79
N LEU A 165 -29.36 -10.87 -1.43
CA LEU A 165 -30.52 -11.30 -2.21
C LEU A 165 -30.13 -12.12 -3.46
N LEU A 166 -28.94 -11.85 -4.02
CA LEU A 166 -28.43 -12.55 -5.21
C LEU A 166 -27.55 -13.74 -4.87
N ALA A 167 -27.42 -14.11 -3.59
CA ALA A 167 -26.48 -15.12 -3.09
C ALA A 167 -25.02 -14.86 -3.56
N ARG A 168 -24.66 -13.59 -3.76
CA ARG A 168 -23.31 -13.16 -4.17
C ARG A 168 -22.42 -12.94 -2.95
N PRO A 169 -21.28 -13.64 -2.83
CA PRO A 169 -20.33 -13.40 -1.75
C PRO A 169 -19.74 -12.00 -1.79
N VAL A 170 -19.71 -11.33 -0.63
CA VAL A 170 -18.96 -10.09 -0.39
C VAL A 170 -18.13 -10.31 0.85
N LEU A 171 -16.81 -10.41 0.66
CA LEU A 171 -15.83 -10.63 1.71
C LEU A 171 -15.10 -9.33 2.02
N PHE A 172 -14.67 -9.18 3.28
CA PHE A 172 -13.84 -8.07 3.72
C PHE A 172 -12.49 -8.59 4.16
N ALA A 173 -11.43 -7.88 3.81
CA ALA A 173 -10.07 -8.22 4.19
C ALA A 173 -9.28 -6.96 4.56
N THR A 174 -8.27 -7.11 5.43
CA THR A 174 -7.34 -6.04 5.81
C THR A 174 -5.91 -6.55 5.76
N PRO A 175 -4.90 -5.66 5.52
CA PRO A 175 -3.49 -6.06 5.47
C PRO A 175 -2.86 -6.27 6.85
N SER A 176 -3.59 -6.01 7.92
CA SER A 176 -3.16 -6.24 9.30
C SER A 176 -4.37 -6.50 10.19
N PRO A 177 -4.30 -7.47 11.12
CA PRO A 177 -5.44 -7.82 11.98
C PRO A 177 -6.00 -6.65 12.79
N ASN A 178 -5.16 -5.74 13.27
CA ASN A 178 -5.57 -4.57 14.05
C ASN A 178 -6.40 -3.54 13.26
N LEU A 179 -6.52 -3.69 11.93
CA LEU A 179 -7.36 -2.85 11.10
C LEU A 179 -8.78 -3.41 10.94
N ALA A 180 -9.00 -4.66 11.32
CA ALA A 180 -10.31 -5.30 11.18
C ALA A 180 -11.41 -4.56 11.96
N ASP A 181 -11.09 -4.13 13.17
CA ASP A 181 -12.02 -3.41 14.07
C ASP A 181 -12.40 -2.01 13.54
N LYS A 182 -11.61 -1.45 12.63
CA LYS A 182 -11.90 -0.16 11.99
C LYS A 182 -12.85 -0.24 10.80
N VAL A 183 -13.08 -1.43 10.25
CA VAL A 183 -13.92 -1.64 9.06
C VAL A 183 -15.38 -1.21 9.30
N PRO A 184 -16.03 -1.53 10.43
CA PRO A 184 -17.38 -1.06 10.71
C PRO A 184 -17.50 0.46 10.74
N ASP A 185 -16.58 1.15 11.40
CA ASP A 185 -16.59 2.61 11.52
C ASP A 185 -16.35 3.30 10.17
N THR A 186 -15.50 2.69 9.33
CA THR A 186 -15.15 3.25 8.01
C THR A 186 -16.30 3.13 7.02
N TYR A 187 -16.96 1.96 6.99
CA TYR A 187 -17.93 1.64 5.92
C TYR A 187 -19.37 1.61 6.40
N GLY A 188 -19.64 1.78 7.69
CA GLY A 188 -20.99 1.66 8.25
C GLY A 188 -21.58 0.24 8.08
N ILE A 189 -20.73 -0.78 8.04
CA ILE A 189 -21.09 -2.17 7.82
C ILE A 189 -20.35 -3.03 8.83
N THR A 190 -21.07 -3.90 9.53
CA THR A 190 -20.45 -4.93 10.37
C THR A 190 -20.41 -6.24 9.57
N PRO A 191 -19.29 -6.59 8.94
CA PRO A 191 -19.16 -7.88 8.27
C PRO A 191 -19.09 -9.00 9.31
N PRO A 192 -19.55 -10.23 8.99
CA PRO A 192 -19.47 -11.36 9.92
C PRO A 192 -18.04 -11.74 10.26
N GLU A 193 -17.12 -11.44 9.37
CA GLU A 193 -15.69 -11.66 9.52
C GLU A 193 -14.91 -10.71 8.62
N VAL A 194 -13.74 -10.27 9.11
CA VAL A 194 -12.73 -9.55 8.33
C VAL A 194 -11.49 -10.42 8.24
N CYS A 195 -11.16 -10.84 7.02
CA CYS A 195 -10.05 -11.74 6.77
C CYS A 195 -8.71 -10.99 6.72
N PHE A 196 -7.62 -11.72 6.93
CA PHE A 196 -6.28 -11.20 6.69
C PHE A 196 -5.89 -11.39 5.22
N LEU A 197 -5.53 -10.30 4.54
CA LEU A 197 -4.93 -10.30 3.21
C LEU A 197 -3.70 -9.38 3.24
N PRO A 198 -2.47 -9.91 3.33
CA PRO A 198 -1.27 -9.12 3.51
C PRO A 198 -0.96 -8.22 2.31
N ASN A 199 -0.15 -7.18 2.50
CA ASN A 199 0.45 -6.44 1.39
C ASN A 199 1.56 -7.30 0.76
N PRO A 200 1.53 -7.61 -0.56
CA PRO A 200 2.58 -8.41 -1.19
C PRO A 200 3.84 -7.56 -1.40
N VAL A 201 4.82 -7.71 -0.52
CA VAL A 201 6.09 -6.98 -0.60
C VAL A 201 7.18 -7.91 -1.07
N ASP A 202 7.92 -7.49 -2.12
CA ASP A 202 9.10 -8.23 -2.55
C ASP A 202 10.21 -8.09 -1.53
N LEU A 203 10.84 -9.19 -1.22
CA LEU A 203 12.08 -9.18 -0.48
C LEU A 203 13.21 -8.76 -1.43
N ASN A 204 14.12 -7.93 -0.94
CA ASN A 204 15.34 -7.66 -1.68
C ASN A 204 16.11 -8.98 -1.85
N PRO A 205 16.35 -9.44 -3.09
CA PRO A 205 17.10 -10.69 -3.33
C PRO A 205 18.60 -10.53 -3.02
N ASP A 206 19.10 -9.28 -3.10
CA ASP A 206 20.50 -8.99 -2.90
C ASP A 206 20.85 -8.93 -1.41
N GLU A 207 22.13 -9.12 -1.09
CA GLU A 207 22.65 -8.88 0.24
C GLU A 207 22.46 -7.41 0.63
N VAL A 208 21.97 -7.17 1.84
CA VAL A 208 21.73 -5.81 2.32
C VAL A 208 23.06 -5.17 2.70
N SER A 209 23.43 -4.09 2.01
CA SER A 209 24.66 -3.33 2.27
C SER A 209 24.32 -1.94 2.77
N LYS A 210 24.67 -1.66 4.03
CA LYS A 210 24.50 -0.33 4.64
C LYS A 210 25.60 0.61 4.16
N SER A 211 25.26 1.89 3.96
CA SER A 211 26.24 2.92 3.64
C SER A 211 27.29 3.08 4.75
N GLU A 212 28.52 3.40 4.41
CA GLU A 212 29.58 3.68 5.38
C GLU A 212 29.22 4.90 6.25
N ARG A 213 28.67 5.94 5.62
CA ARG A 213 28.18 7.14 6.33
C ARG A 213 26.73 6.96 6.73
N PRO A 214 26.33 7.47 7.91
CA PRO A 214 24.94 7.43 8.33
C PRO A 214 24.00 8.04 7.30
N ARG A 215 22.99 7.29 6.91
CA ARG A 215 21.96 7.68 5.95
C ARG A 215 20.59 7.39 6.49
N VAL A 216 19.69 8.37 6.41
CA VAL A 216 18.31 8.28 6.88
C VAL A 216 17.38 8.60 5.73
N VAL A 217 16.29 7.81 5.59
CA VAL A 217 15.37 7.92 4.46
C VAL A 217 13.97 8.27 4.94
N PHE A 218 13.34 9.23 4.26
CA PHE A 218 11.89 9.41 4.22
C PHE A 218 11.38 8.80 2.91
N LEU A 219 10.37 7.92 2.98
CA LEU A 219 9.77 7.29 1.80
C LEU A 219 8.27 7.52 1.79
N GLY A 220 7.80 8.30 0.82
CA GLY A 220 6.37 8.57 0.64
C GLY A 220 6.07 9.82 -0.17
N ARG A 221 4.79 10.09 -0.39
CA ARG A 221 4.37 11.37 -0.98
C ARG A 221 4.74 12.51 -0.02
N LEU A 222 5.15 13.64 -0.59
CA LEU A 222 5.44 14.84 0.20
C LEU A 222 4.13 15.63 0.38
N ASP A 223 3.12 15.00 0.98
CA ASP A 223 1.84 15.63 1.30
C ASP A 223 1.75 15.99 2.81
N PRO A 224 0.80 16.85 3.21
CA PRO A 224 0.69 17.30 4.58
C PRO A 224 0.49 16.17 5.59
N ILE A 225 -0.23 15.10 5.24
CA ILE A 225 -0.45 13.95 6.13
C ILE A 225 0.87 13.29 6.53
N LYS A 226 1.87 13.33 5.65
CA LYS A 226 3.21 12.77 5.88
C LYS A 226 4.13 13.71 6.66
N ARG A 227 3.75 14.98 6.86
CA ARG A 227 4.49 16.01 7.60
C ARG A 227 5.99 16.06 7.22
N PRO A 228 6.34 16.27 5.92
CA PRO A 228 7.73 16.25 5.45
C PRO A 228 8.62 17.29 6.13
N TRP A 229 8.05 18.39 6.63
CA TRP A 229 8.77 19.42 7.38
C TRP A 229 9.46 18.88 8.63
N LEU A 230 8.84 17.90 9.34
CA LEU A 230 9.47 17.30 10.52
C LEU A 230 10.75 16.57 10.18
N PHE A 231 10.79 15.88 9.04
CA PHE A 231 11.99 15.20 8.58
C PHE A 231 13.06 16.21 8.16
N ALA A 232 12.68 17.33 7.52
CA ALA A 232 13.59 18.40 7.17
C ALA A 232 14.19 19.08 8.42
N GLU A 233 13.36 19.42 9.42
CA GLU A 233 13.81 20.00 10.69
C GLU A 233 14.72 19.04 11.47
N LEU A 234 14.41 17.76 11.45
CA LEU A 234 15.24 16.74 12.10
C LEU A 234 16.64 16.67 11.48
N ALA A 235 16.77 16.88 10.17
CA ALA A 235 18.05 16.87 9.47
C ALA A 235 19.04 17.92 10.01
N GLY A 236 18.55 19.10 10.39
CA GLY A 236 19.36 20.16 10.99
C GLY A 236 19.98 19.78 12.34
N GLN A 237 19.44 18.78 13.02
CA GLN A 237 19.94 18.29 14.30
C GLN A 237 21.04 17.22 14.16
N PHE A 238 21.33 16.76 12.92
CA PHE A 238 22.31 15.72 12.58
C PHE A 238 23.10 16.11 11.33
N PRO A 239 23.94 17.16 11.36
CA PRO A 239 24.60 17.69 10.18
C PRO A 239 25.56 16.67 9.50
N GLU A 240 26.03 15.67 10.24
CA GLU A 240 26.91 14.59 9.75
C GLU A 240 26.17 13.45 9.06
N VAL A 241 24.83 13.42 9.12
CA VAL A 241 23.98 12.37 8.59
C VAL A 241 23.37 12.80 7.26
N GLU A 242 23.38 11.95 6.25
CA GLU A 242 22.70 12.20 4.98
C GLU A 242 21.20 11.91 5.12
N PHE A 243 20.34 12.89 4.81
CA PHE A 243 18.90 12.77 4.82
C PHE A 243 18.34 12.73 3.40
N LEU A 244 17.66 11.64 3.05
CA LEU A 244 17.13 11.42 1.70
C LEU A 244 15.60 11.49 1.72
N PHE A 245 15.04 12.44 0.98
CA PHE A 245 13.63 12.42 0.62
C PHE A 245 13.42 11.58 -0.64
N VAL A 246 12.62 10.52 -0.52
CA VAL A 246 12.19 9.67 -1.63
C VAL A 246 10.70 9.85 -1.81
N GLY A 247 10.31 10.57 -2.87
CA GLY A 247 8.92 10.87 -3.21
C GLY A 247 8.74 12.23 -3.88
N HIS A 248 7.52 12.51 -4.28
CA HIS A 248 7.12 13.79 -4.85
C HIS A 248 6.11 14.52 -3.97
N GLY A 249 6.11 15.85 -4.05
CA GLY A 249 5.02 16.68 -3.54
C GLY A 249 3.87 16.71 -4.55
N HIS A 250 2.62 16.75 -4.05
CA HIS A 250 1.42 16.76 -4.88
C HIS A 250 0.32 17.66 -4.29
N PHE A 251 0.65 18.71 -3.52
CA PHE A 251 -0.36 19.54 -2.87
C PHE A 251 -0.13 21.03 -3.07
N GLU A 252 -1.21 21.77 -3.07
CA GLU A 252 -1.21 23.23 -3.04
C GLU A 252 -0.59 23.71 -1.74
N GLY A 253 0.37 24.66 -1.80
CA GLY A 253 1.14 25.09 -0.64
C GLY A 253 2.45 24.30 -0.39
N GLU A 254 2.83 23.38 -1.28
CA GLU A 254 4.10 22.66 -1.19
C GLU A 254 5.32 23.58 -1.04
N GLY A 255 5.27 24.78 -1.64
CA GLY A 255 6.31 25.79 -1.51
C GLY A 255 6.47 26.38 -0.11
N ALA A 256 5.42 26.36 0.72
CA ALA A 256 5.43 27.06 2.00
C ALA A 256 6.44 26.47 3.00
N TRP A 257 6.49 25.15 3.16
CA TRP A 257 7.46 24.52 4.04
C TRP A 257 8.87 24.43 3.41
N ARG A 258 8.95 24.41 2.06
CA ARG A 258 10.25 24.43 1.35
C ARG A 258 10.90 25.80 1.39
N SER A 259 10.16 26.89 1.55
CA SER A 259 10.69 28.26 1.64
C SER A 259 11.53 28.48 2.90
N VAL A 260 11.40 27.63 3.92
CA VAL A 260 12.24 27.67 5.14
C VAL A 260 13.69 27.28 4.84
N GLY A 261 13.97 26.70 3.65
CA GLY A 261 15.27 26.23 3.26
C GLY A 261 15.57 24.81 3.77
N LEU A 262 16.12 23.98 2.89
CA LEU A 262 16.57 22.65 3.30
C LEU A 262 18.00 22.74 3.83
N HIS A 263 18.28 22.00 4.90
CA HIS A 263 19.66 21.85 5.41
C HIS A 263 20.59 21.24 4.37
N PRO A 264 21.90 21.58 4.36
CA PRO A 264 22.86 21.11 3.35
C PRO A 264 23.00 19.58 3.25
N ASN A 265 22.68 18.85 4.32
CA ASN A 265 22.71 17.39 4.38
C ASN A 265 21.41 16.71 3.89
N VAL A 266 20.46 17.50 3.37
CA VAL A 266 19.19 16.97 2.80
C VAL A 266 19.30 16.88 1.29
N ARG A 267 18.90 15.71 0.75
CA ARG A 267 18.80 15.47 -0.70
C ARG A 267 17.40 15.03 -1.08
N MET A 268 16.88 15.67 -2.13
CA MET A 268 15.58 15.32 -2.73
C MET A 268 15.83 14.39 -3.93
N LEU A 269 15.49 13.12 -3.82
CA LEU A 269 15.66 12.15 -4.91
C LEU A 269 14.48 12.13 -5.88
N GLY A 270 13.34 12.73 -5.50
CA GLY A 270 12.12 12.60 -6.28
C GLY A 270 11.52 11.19 -6.17
N HIS A 271 10.75 10.81 -7.19
CA HIS A 271 10.18 9.46 -7.25
C HIS A 271 11.25 8.46 -7.69
N VAL A 272 11.52 7.48 -6.86
CA VAL A 272 12.37 6.31 -7.19
C VAL A 272 11.58 5.02 -7.03
N ASP A 273 11.82 4.05 -7.91
CA ASP A 273 11.16 2.75 -7.92
C ASP A 273 12.12 1.61 -8.30
N GLY A 274 11.64 0.36 -8.21
CA GLY A 274 12.40 -0.82 -8.59
C GLY A 274 13.75 -0.94 -7.87
N ALA A 275 14.79 -1.30 -8.61
CA ALA A 275 16.13 -1.56 -8.06
C ALA A 275 16.76 -0.32 -7.38
N GLU A 276 16.47 0.88 -7.87
CA GLU A 276 17.00 2.11 -7.24
C GLU A 276 16.40 2.33 -5.85
N LYS A 277 15.09 2.11 -5.70
CA LYS A 277 14.42 2.17 -4.40
C LYS A 277 14.99 1.14 -3.43
N LEU A 278 15.18 -0.10 -3.88
CA LEU A 278 15.76 -1.17 -3.08
C LEU A 278 17.17 -0.80 -2.61
N ARG A 279 18.05 -0.32 -3.52
CA ARG A 279 19.39 0.14 -3.15
C ARG A 279 19.36 1.28 -2.15
N THR A 280 18.47 2.26 -2.34
CA THR A 280 18.30 3.39 -1.42
C THR A 280 17.91 2.94 -0.02
N LEU A 281 16.91 2.05 0.09
CA LEU A 281 16.47 1.49 1.37
C LEU A 281 17.53 0.59 2.00
N SER A 282 18.18 -0.29 1.22
CA SER A 282 19.22 -1.19 1.73
C SER A 282 20.42 -0.42 2.29
N SER A 283 20.78 0.72 1.68
CA SER A 283 21.87 1.57 2.17
C SER A 283 21.50 2.40 3.40
N ALA A 284 20.22 2.56 3.71
CA ALA A 284 19.78 3.40 4.82
C ALA A 284 20.02 2.74 6.18
N TRP A 285 20.37 3.55 7.19
CA TRP A 285 20.50 3.12 8.57
C TRP A 285 19.16 3.13 9.31
N ALA A 286 18.24 4.01 8.89
CA ALA A 286 16.88 4.08 9.40
C ALA A 286 15.92 4.67 8.35
N LEU A 287 14.65 4.23 8.41
CA LEU A 287 13.52 4.94 7.84
C LEU A 287 12.92 5.84 8.92
N VAL A 288 12.71 7.12 8.63
CA VAL A 288 11.95 8.02 9.51
C VAL A 288 10.61 8.34 8.85
N ASN A 289 9.54 8.04 9.58
CA ASN A 289 8.16 8.37 9.17
C ASN A 289 7.56 9.36 10.16
N THR A 290 7.14 10.49 9.65
CA THR A 290 6.61 11.63 10.42
C THR A 290 5.11 11.83 10.26
N SER A 291 4.41 10.87 9.65
CA SER A 291 3.00 10.95 9.31
C SER A 291 2.10 11.19 10.52
N ILE A 292 1.05 12.01 10.35
CA ILE A 292 0.00 12.16 11.38
C ILE A 292 -0.90 10.92 11.45
N HIS A 293 -1.02 10.18 10.34
CA HIS A 293 -1.81 8.96 10.24
C HIS A 293 -1.15 7.95 9.30
N GLU A 294 -1.14 6.68 9.71
CA GLU A 294 -0.80 5.51 8.92
C GLU A 294 -1.67 4.32 9.36
N SER A 295 -2.16 3.55 8.42
CA SER A 295 -2.79 2.25 8.71
C SER A 295 -1.70 1.18 8.83
N LEU A 296 -1.23 0.62 7.70
CA LEU A 296 0.02 -0.14 7.64
C LEU A 296 0.81 0.37 6.43
N ALA A 297 1.73 1.29 6.69
CA ALA A 297 2.47 1.94 5.62
C ALA A 297 3.28 0.93 4.82
N VAL A 298 3.14 0.96 3.49
CA VAL A 298 3.95 0.13 2.59
C VAL A 298 5.44 0.45 2.76
N SER A 299 5.78 1.71 2.98
CA SER A 299 7.16 2.14 3.24
C SER A 299 7.79 1.47 4.46
N PHE A 300 6.99 1.11 5.48
CA PHE A 300 7.49 0.33 6.62
C PHE A 300 7.91 -1.07 6.18
N LEU A 301 7.04 -1.73 5.43
CA LEU A 301 7.31 -3.09 4.95
C LEU A 301 8.49 -3.13 3.98
N GLU A 302 8.57 -2.16 3.06
CA GLU A 302 9.69 -2.04 2.11
C GLU A 302 11.02 -1.76 2.82
N ALA A 303 11.02 -0.89 3.84
CA ALA A 303 12.21 -0.62 4.65
C ALA A 303 12.66 -1.86 5.43
N LEU A 304 11.73 -2.54 6.10
CA LEU A 304 12.02 -3.77 6.84
C LEU A 304 12.48 -4.90 5.93
N ALA A 305 11.92 -5.03 4.71
CA ALA A 305 12.42 -5.97 3.70
C ALA A 305 13.88 -5.72 3.30
N CYS A 306 14.38 -4.50 3.52
CA CYS A 306 15.77 -4.07 3.31
C CYS A 306 16.58 -3.97 4.62
N GLU A 307 16.14 -4.62 5.70
CA GLU A 307 16.77 -4.59 7.03
C GLU A 307 16.98 -3.16 7.57
N THR A 308 16.05 -2.26 7.26
CA THR A 308 16.11 -0.85 7.67
C THR A 308 15.07 -0.60 8.76
N PRO A 309 15.49 -0.44 10.03
CA PRO A 309 14.58 -0.19 11.14
C PRO A 309 13.90 1.16 11.02
N ILE A 310 12.79 1.33 11.75
CA ILE A 310 11.87 2.45 11.59
C ILE A 310 11.90 3.35 12.82
N VAL A 311 11.91 4.67 12.63
CA VAL A 311 11.54 5.65 13.66
C VAL A 311 10.26 6.33 13.23
N SER A 312 9.20 6.23 14.03
CA SER A 312 7.90 6.80 13.65
C SER A 312 7.05 7.20 14.85
N CYS A 313 6.19 8.18 14.62
CA CYS A 313 5.10 8.55 15.52
C CYS A 313 3.78 7.80 15.22
N GLN A 314 3.81 6.80 14.36
CA GLN A 314 2.73 5.84 14.11
C GLN A 314 3.21 4.43 14.43
N ASN A 315 2.33 3.61 15.02
CA ASN A 315 2.69 2.24 15.43
C ASN A 315 1.57 1.24 15.09
N PRO A 316 1.25 1.08 13.80
CA PRO A 316 0.19 0.15 13.38
C PRO A 316 0.57 -1.29 13.73
N GLY A 317 -0.31 -1.97 14.49
CA GLY A 317 -0.08 -3.36 14.89
C GLY A 317 1.25 -3.58 15.61
N GLU A 318 1.74 -2.56 16.31
CA GLU A 318 3.00 -2.56 17.06
C GLU A 318 4.28 -2.77 16.20
N VAL A 319 4.16 -2.65 14.87
CA VAL A 319 5.27 -2.90 13.94
C VAL A 319 6.48 -2.02 14.25
N VAL A 320 6.25 -0.73 14.53
CA VAL A 320 7.36 0.19 14.81
C VAL A 320 7.99 -0.08 16.18
N ALA A 321 7.20 -0.39 17.20
CA ALA A 321 7.74 -0.74 18.54
C ALA A 321 8.54 -2.05 18.51
N ARG A 322 8.20 -2.99 17.61
CA ARG A 322 8.91 -4.27 17.44
C ARG A 322 10.20 -4.14 16.63
N PHE A 323 10.19 -3.36 15.56
CA PHE A 323 11.27 -3.33 14.56
C PHE A 323 11.88 -1.94 14.38
N GLY A 324 11.78 -1.10 15.41
CA GLY A 324 12.26 0.28 15.38
C GLY A 324 12.04 0.99 16.70
N ILE A 325 11.80 2.30 16.66
CA ILE A 325 11.49 3.12 17.83
C ILE A 325 10.23 3.95 17.57
N TYR A 326 9.20 3.70 18.36
CA TYR A 326 7.97 4.48 18.38
C TYR A 326 8.12 5.68 19.31
N VAL A 327 7.88 6.88 18.77
CA VAL A 327 8.08 8.15 19.50
C VAL A 327 6.79 8.76 20.07
N GLY A 328 5.69 8.01 20.06
CA GLY A 328 4.37 8.48 20.51
C GLY A 328 3.59 9.19 19.39
N ARG A 329 2.27 9.32 19.58
CA ARG A 329 1.36 10.01 18.66
C ARG A 329 1.38 11.51 18.92
N TRP A 330 1.38 12.32 17.85
CA TRP A 330 1.45 13.78 17.91
C TRP A 330 0.46 14.40 16.93
N ASP A 331 -0.28 15.40 17.38
CA ASP A 331 -1.28 16.14 16.63
C ASP A 331 -0.68 17.35 15.91
N GLY A 332 -1.49 18.06 15.16
CA GLY A 332 -1.13 19.31 14.48
C GLY A 332 0.05 19.15 13.52
N ASP A 333 0.95 20.12 13.51
CA ASP A 333 2.17 20.12 12.71
C ASP A 333 3.21 19.09 13.18
N GLY A 334 3.08 18.63 14.42
CA GLY A 334 3.98 17.66 15.03
C GLY A 334 5.34 18.19 15.48
N LEU A 335 5.64 19.48 15.35
CA LEU A 335 6.94 20.06 15.71
C LEU A 335 7.35 19.81 17.18
N ALA A 336 6.38 19.73 18.08
CA ALA A 336 6.61 19.34 19.47
C ALA A 336 7.21 17.93 19.64
N SER A 337 7.12 17.09 18.63
CA SER A 337 7.71 15.72 18.64
C SER A 337 9.20 15.67 18.34
N LEU A 338 9.80 16.73 17.81
CA LEU A 338 11.21 16.76 17.38
C LEU A 338 12.21 16.26 18.44
N PRO A 339 12.12 16.63 19.73
CA PRO A 339 13.02 16.11 20.75
C PRO A 339 12.96 14.57 20.86
N ARG A 340 11.77 13.98 20.74
CA ARG A 340 11.59 12.53 20.78
C ARG A 340 12.15 11.84 19.53
N PHE A 341 11.92 12.41 18.35
CA PHE A 341 12.54 11.93 17.10
C PHE A 341 14.06 11.99 17.18
N ARG A 342 14.63 13.10 17.69
CA ARG A 342 16.08 13.26 17.87
C ARG A 342 16.65 12.20 18.80
N GLU A 343 16.04 11.96 19.94
CA GLU A 343 16.45 10.94 20.90
C GLU A 343 16.43 9.54 20.24
N ALA A 344 15.30 9.17 19.63
CA ALA A 344 15.10 7.88 19.00
C ALA A 344 16.07 7.63 17.83
N LEU A 345 16.19 8.59 16.92
CA LEU A 345 17.12 8.49 15.80
C LEU A 345 18.56 8.43 16.29
N GLY A 346 18.95 9.31 17.22
CA GLY A 346 20.29 9.32 17.81
C GLY A 346 20.65 7.99 18.47
N ARG A 347 19.70 7.30 19.11
CA ARG A 347 19.89 5.96 19.65
C ARG A 347 20.19 4.95 18.54
N LEU A 348 19.38 4.89 17.50
CA LEU A 348 19.63 3.99 16.35
C LEU A 348 20.95 4.29 15.65
N LEU A 349 21.34 5.55 15.51
CA LEU A 349 22.58 5.93 14.85
C LEU A 349 23.83 5.47 15.63
N ARG A 350 23.79 5.50 16.95
CA ARG A 350 24.92 5.10 17.80
C ARG A 350 25.01 3.59 18.05
N ASP A 351 23.88 2.88 18.04
CA ASP A 351 23.81 1.46 18.39
C ASP A 351 23.69 0.59 17.12
N ALA A 352 24.85 0.19 16.59
CA ALA A 352 24.94 -0.63 15.37
C ALA A 352 24.35 -2.04 15.56
N GLU A 353 24.53 -2.62 16.76
CA GLU A 353 24.05 -3.96 17.08
C GLU A 353 22.50 -3.97 17.13
N MET A 354 21.91 -2.99 17.83
CA MET A 354 20.48 -2.79 17.86
C MET A 354 19.91 -2.60 16.46
N ARG A 355 20.54 -1.74 15.62
CA ARG A 355 20.10 -1.53 14.25
C ARG A 355 20.07 -2.82 13.43
N ALA A 356 21.18 -3.57 13.48
CA ALA A 356 21.32 -4.81 12.73
C ALA A 356 20.30 -5.88 13.22
N ARG A 357 20.08 -6.00 14.52
CA ARG A 357 19.11 -6.92 15.10
C ARG A 357 17.68 -6.57 14.64
N LEU A 358 17.25 -5.32 14.85
CA LEU A 358 15.92 -4.86 14.47
C LEU A 358 15.67 -5.00 12.96
N GLY A 359 16.69 -4.74 12.14
CA GLY A 359 16.61 -4.91 10.69
C GLY A 359 16.38 -6.38 10.30
N ARG A 360 17.20 -7.31 10.81
CA ARG A 360 17.05 -8.75 10.51
C ARG A 360 15.72 -9.31 11.00
N GLU A 361 15.30 -8.98 12.23
CA GLU A 361 14.01 -9.40 12.79
C GLU A 361 12.84 -8.86 11.94
N GLY A 362 12.92 -7.59 11.53
CA GLY A 362 11.93 -6.95 10.69
C GLY A 362 11.82 -7.60 9.30
N ARG A 363 12.97 -7.90 8.66
CA ARG A 363 13.00 -8.60 7.36
C ARG A 363 12.39 -10.00 7.46
N ALA A 364 12.74 -10.76 8.50
CA ALA A 364 12.19 -12.09 8.73
C ALA A 364 10.66 -12.04 8.89
N TRP A 365 10.15 -11.09 9.67
CA TRP A 365 8.73 -10.89 9.85
C TRP A 365 8.01 -10.49 8.54
N VAL A 366 8.58 -9.60 7.73
CA VAL A 366 8.00 -9.24 6.42
C VAL A 366 7.96 -10.46 5.51
N ALA A 367 9.03 -11.26 5.46
CA ALA A 367 9.09 -12.48 4.65
C ALA A 367 7.96 -13.45 5.00
N GLU A 368 7.75 -13.69 6.29
CA GLU A 368 6.74 -14.61 6.79
C GLU A 368 5.31 -14.09 6.62
N THR A 369 5.09 -12.79 6.86
CA THR A 369 3.74 -12.22 6.99
C THR A 369 3.26 -11.53 5.72
N HIS A 370 4.15 -10.87 4.97
CA HIS A 370 3.86 -10.00 3.83
C HIS A 370 4.56 -10.42 2.53
N GLY A 371 5.27 -11.55 2.52
CA GLY A 371 5.89 -12.07 1.32
C GLY A 371 4.87 -12.47 0.24
N PRO A 372 5.27 -12.50 -1.04
CA PRO A 372 4.39 -12.83 -2.16
C PRO A 372 3.67 -14.18 -2.01
N ALA A 373 4.36 -15.21 -1.53
CA ALA A 373 3.77 -16.53 -1.29
C ALA A 373 2.63 -16.47 -0.27
N ARG A 374 2.86 -15.75 0.84
CA ARG A 374 1.85 -15.58 1.89
C ARG A 374 0.61 -14.84 1.39
N PHE A 375 0.81 -13.82 0.54
CA PHE A 375 -0.31 -13.14 -0.11
C PHE A 375 -1.11 -14.10 -1.00
N LEU A 376 -0.43 -14.89 -1.85
CA LEU A 376 -1.09 -15.83 -2.75
C LEU A 376 -1.90 -16.88 -1.98
N ASP A 377 -1.39 -17.40 -0.87
CA ASP A 377 -2.09 -18.38 -0.04
C ASP A 377 -3.33 -17.79 0.63
N ALA A 378 -3.20 -16.57 1.19
CA ALA A 378 -4.32 -15.84 1.75
C ALA A 378 -5.38 -15.52 0.68
N PHE A 379 -4.94 -15.12 -0.52
CA PHE A 379 -5.84 -14.81 -1.62
C PHE A 379 -6.58 -16.06 -2.15
N ARG A 380 -5.89 -17.22 -2.27
CA ARG A 380 -6.52 -18.51 -2.60
C ARG A 380 -7.60 -18.88 -1.58
N SER A 381 -7.31 -18.71 -0.30
CA SER A 381 -8.27 -18.97 0.78
C SER A 381 -9.52 -18.09 0.64
N LEU A 382 -9.35 -16.82 0.31
CA LEU A 382 -10.46 -15.90 0.03
C LEU A 382 -11.26 -16.32 -1.21
N CYS A 383 -10.60 -16.77 -2.27
CA CYS A 383 -11.27 -17.29 -3.47
C CYS A 383 -12.17 -18.49 -3.15
N VAL A 384 -11.65 -19.45 -2.36
CA VAL A 384 -12.45 -20.62 -1.91
C VAL A 384 -13.70 -20.16 -1.11
N ARG A 385 -13.53 -19.20 -0.20
CA ARG A 385 -14.66 -18.63 0.57
C ARG A 385 -15.63 -17.85 -0.31
N ALA A 386 -15.16 -17.31 -1.43
CA ALA A 386 -15.99 -16.67 -2.45
C ALA A 386 -16.69 -17.68 -3.40
N GLY A 387 -16.53 -19.00 -3.16
CA GLY A 387 -17.12 -20.06 -3.98
C GLY A 387 -16.34 -20.36 -5.27
N LEU A 388 -15.10 -19.87 -5.41
CA LEU A 388 -14.24 -20.13 -6.53
C LEU A 388 -13.30 -21.33 -6.26
N LYS A 389 -12.77 -21.92 -7.32
CA LYS A 389 -11.83 -23.05 -7.23
C LYS A 389 -10.46 -22.62 -7.77
N PRO A 390 -9.61 -21.96 -6.96
CA PRO A 390 -8.28 -21.57 -7.39
C PRO A 390 -7.43 -22.83 -7.61
N LEU A 391 -6.48 -22.72 -8.55
CA LEU A 391 -5.46 -23.75 -8.73
C LEU A 391 -4.66 -23.94 -7.44
N PRO A 392 -4.30 -25.20 -7.11
CA PRO A 392 -3.41 -25.44 -5.99
C PRO A 392 -2.07 -24.71 -6.23
N PRO A 393 -1.32 -24.36 -5.16
CA PRO A 393 0.02 -23.82 -5.32
C PRO A 393 0.85 -24.82 -6.16
N ALA A 394 1.66 -24.31 -7.11
CA ALA A 394 2.63 -25.15 -7.79
C ALA A 394 3.47 -25.86 -6.72
N ALA A 395 3.55 -27.19 -6.78
CA ALA A 395 4.40 -27.96 -5.88
C ALA A 395 5.81 -27.38 -5.96
N ALA A 396 6.44 -27.13 -4.81
CA ALA A 396 7.80 -26.62 -4.76
C ALA A 396 8.68 -27.54 -5.64
N ALA A 397 9.03 -27.04 -6.80
CA ALA A 397 9.91 -27.75 -7.74
C ALA A 397 11.30 -27.75 -7.11
N GLY A 398 11.69 -28.84 -6.44
CA GLY A 398 13.06 -28.94 -6.01
C GLY A 398 13.37 -29.82 -4.81
N GLU A 399 12.91 -31.06 -4.77
CA GLU A 399 13.61 -32.11 -4.03
C GLU A 399 13.47 -33.46 -4.72
N GLN A 400 13.74 -33.53 -6.02
CA GLN A 400 13.96 -34.80 -6.71
C GLN A 400 15.22 -34.66 -7.56
N GLY A 401 16.34 -35.06 -7.01
CA GLY A 401 17.58 -35.18 -7.80
C GLY A 401 18.86 -35.26 -7.00
N ARG A 402 18.88 -35.94 -5.86
CA ARG A 402 20.10 -36.60 -5.37
C ARG A 402 19.69 -37.92 -4.75
N ARG A 403 19.68 -38.97 -5.55
CA ARG A 403 19.86 -40.33 -5.04
C ARG A 403 21.31 -40.72 -5.24
N PRO A 404 21.84 -41.54 -4.33
CA PRO A 404 23.27 -41.78 -4.11
C PRO A 404 23.97 -42.47 -5.29
#